data_f31cbbcc115fc76ec8bfe3a13fb33da2
#
_entry.id   f31cbbcc115fc76ec8bfe3a13fb33da2
#
_cell.length_a   1.000
_cell.length_b   1.000
_cell.length_c   1.000
_cell.angle_alpha   90.00
_cell.angle_beta   90.00
_cell.angle_gamma   90.00
#
_symmetry.space_group_name_H-M   'P 1'
#
loop_
_entity.id
_entity.type
_entity.pdbx_description
1 polymer ?
#
loop_
_entity_poly.entity_id
_entity_poly.type
_entity_poly.pdbx_seq_one_letter_code
_entity_poly.pdbx_strand_id
1 'polypeptide(L)'
;MNLQYAPATYLDVPVIYEQAKNLIDMYENTAAIEYDKVMAWVRRKIESNIHQYTCVRIENLPCAYYRLCEDGELDDLYVLPSFQNQGIGSGILNKIIDESAGKLYLYVFSRNIRAISFYERFGFTVREAVGKTRLILHRNG
;
A
#
# COMPACT_ATOMS: atom_id res chain seq x y z
N MET A 1 6.59 -1.28 -20.32
CA MET A 1 5.70 -2.03 -19.43
C MET A 1 4.31 -1.44 -19.53
N ASN A 2 3.35 -2.24 -19.91
CA ASN A 2 2.00 -1.74 -20.18
C ASN A 2 1.07 -2.08 -19.02
N LEU A 3 0.92 -1.14 -18.08
CA LEU A 3 0.05 -1.28 -16.94
C LEU A 3 -1.33 -0.69 -17.23
N GLN A 4 -2.36 -1.41 -16.83
CA GLN A 4 -3.76 -1.00 -16.97
C GLN A 4 -4.34 -0.78 -15.58
N TYR A 5 -5.09 0.30 -15.40
CA TYR A 5 -5.63 0.73 -14.12
C TYR A 5 -7.15 0.74 -14.18
N ALA A 6 -7.78 0.14 -13.19
CA ALA A 6 -9.24 0.09 -13.10
C ALA A 6 -9.67 0.02 -11.63
N PRO A 7 -10.91 0.44 -11.30
CA PRO A 7 -11.41 0.27 -9.94
C PRO A 7 -11.42 -1.20 -9.54
N ALA A 8 -11.05 -1.48 -8.31
CA ALA A 8 -11.18 -2.82 -7.74
C ALA A 8 -12.67 -3.14 -7.48
N THR A 9 -12.97 -4.42 -7.37
CA THR A 9 -14.33 -4.91 -7.10
C THR A 9 -14.30 -5.83 -5.87
N TYR A 10 -15.48 -6.28 -5.44
CA TYR A 10 -15.57 -7.22 -4.33
C TYR A 10 -14.78 -8.52 -4.56
N LEU A 11 -14.56 -8.89 -5.82
CA LEU A 11 -13.75 -10.06 -6.14
C LEU A 11 -12.28 -9.89 -5.75
N ASP A 12 -11.84 -8.64 -5.61
CA ASP A 12 -10.45 -8.32 -5.24
C ASP A 12 -10.22 -8.29 -3.72
N VAL A 13 -11.28 -8.25 -2.91
CA VAL A 13 -11.15 -8.15 -1.45
C VAL A 13 -10.26 -9.23 -0.85
N PRO A 14 -10.42 -10.52 -1.16
CA PRO A 14 -9.56 -11.55 -0.57
C PRO A 14 -8.10 -11.37 -0.89
N VAL A 15 -7.77 -10.93 -2.10
CA VAL A 15 -6.38 -10.72 -2.53
C VAL A 15 -5.76 -9.56 -1.78
N ILE A 16 -6.47 -8.43 -1.70
CA ILE A 16 -5.99 -7.24 -0.98
C ILE A 16 -5.82 -7.58 0.51
N TYR A 17 -6.79 -8.27 1.10
CA TYR A 17 -6.72 -8.70 2.49
C TYR A 17 -5.48 -9.57 2.76
N GLU A 18 -5.18 -10.50 1.87
CA GLU A 18 -4.01 -11.37 2.01
C GLU A 18 -2.71 -10.57 2.02
N GLN A 19 -2.61 -9.53 1.19
CA GLN A 19 -1.43 -8.66 1.17
C GLN A 19 -1.28 -7.89 2.49
N ALA A 20 -2.38 -7.35 3.00
CA ALA A 20 -2.38 -6.64 4.29
C ALA A 20 -1.98 -7.58 5.43
N LYS A 21 -2.55 -8.80 5.45
CA LYS A 21 -2.24 -9.81 6.46
C LYS A 21 -0.76 -10.18 6.44
N ASN A 22 -0.19 -10.39 5.26
CA ASN A 22 1.23 -10.76 5.13
C ASN A 22 2.14 -9.68 5.72
N LEU A 23 1.84 -8.41 5.50
CA LEU A 23 2.64 -7.32 6.06
C LEU A 23 2.52 -7.25 7.59
N ILE A 24 1.31 -7.43 8.12
CA ILE A 24 1.09 -7.44 9.56
C ILE A 24 1.84 -8.62 10.19
N ASP A 25 1.71 -9.80 9.61
CA ASP A 25 2.36 -11.01 10.13
C ASP A 25 3.89 -10.87 10.12
N MET A 26 4.43 -10.17 9.14
CA MET A 26 5.88 -10.02 8.97
C MET A 26 6.48 -8.91 9.83
N TYR A 27 5.78 -7.79 10.01
CA TYR A 27 6.37 -6.59 10.56
C TYR A 27 5.72 -6.07 11.85
N GLU A 28 4.49 -6.47 12.16
CA GLU A 28 3.84 -6.07 13.41
C GLU A 28 4.28 -6.99 14.55
N ASN A 29 4.27 -6.45 15.78
CA ASN A 29 4.42 -7.28 16.97
C ASN A 29 3.08 -7.94 17.27
N THR A 30 2.82 -9.09 16.66
CA THR A 30 1.53 -9.77 16.74
C THR A 30 1.18 -10.26 18.14
N ALA A 31 2.19 -10.47 18.98
CA ALA A 31 1.97 -10.86 20.38
C ALA A 31 1.46 -9.69 21.25
N ALA A 32 1.66 -8.45 20.80
CA ALA A 32 1.29 -7.24 21.55
C ALA A 32 -0.07 -6.66 21.12
N ILE A 33 -0.75 -7.26 20.16
CA ILE A 33 -2.04 -6.79 19.65
C ILE A 33 -3.11 -7.87 19.77
N GLU A 34 -4.37 -7.46 19.76
CA GLU A 34 -5.49 -8.40 19.67
C GLU A 34 -5.66 -8.78 18.19
N TYR A 35 -4.87 -9.76 17.77
CA TYR A 35 -4.67 -10.11 16.36
C TYR A 35 -5.98 -10.33 15.61
N ASP A 36 -6.89 -11.16 16.14
CA ASP A 36 -8.14 -11.48 15.44
C ASP A 36 -9.03 -10.24 15.26
N LYS A 37 -9.05 -9.35 16.25
CA LYS A 37 -9.80 -8.09 16.16
C LYS A 37 -9.19 -7.15 15.14
N VAL A 38 -7.86 -7.05 15.12
CA VAL A 38 -7.15 -6.23 14.14
C VAL A 38 -7.41 -6.74 12.73
N MET A 39 -7.31 -8.03 12.51
CA MET A 39 -7.54 -8.62 11.19
C MET A 39 -8.99 -8.48 10.73
N ALA A 40 -9.96 -8.61 11.64
CA ALA A 40 -11.36 -8.36 11.32
C ALA A 40 -11.60 -6.90 10.94
N TRP A 41 -10.95 -5.96 11.64
CA TRP A 41 -11.03 -4.54 11.32
C TRP A 41 -10.41 -4.25 9.94
N VAL A 42 -9.25 -4.83 9.65
CA VAL A 42 -8.57 -4.68 8.36
C VAL A 42 -9.48 -5.13 7.23
N ARG A 43 -10.13 -6.29 7.40
CA ARG A 43 -11.05 -6.82 6.39
C ARG A 43 -12.24 -5.88 6.16
N ARG A 44 -12.85 -5.39 7.24
CA ARG A 44 -13.98 -4.44 7.12
C ARG A 44 -13.56 -3.15 6.44
N LYS A 45 -12.36 -2.64 6.74
CA LYS A 45 -11.81 -1.45 6.10
C LYS A 45 -11.69 -1.64 4.60
N ILE A 46 -11.15 -2.79 4.17
CA ILE A 46 -11.00 -3.09 2.74
C ILE A 46 -12.38 -3.21 2.08
N GLU A 47 -13.29 -3.96 2.68
CA GLU A 47 -14.65 -4.14 2.15
C GLU A 47 -15.39 -2.82 2.02
N SER A 48 -15.31 -1.98 3.05
CA SER A 48 -16.02 -0.68 3.07
C SER A 48 -15.47 0.32 2.07
N ASN A 49 -14.20 0.19 1.67
CA ASN A 49 -13.52 1.13 0.80
C ASN A 49 -13.10 0.51 -0.54
N ILE A 50 -13.64 -0.63 -0.89
CA ILE A 50 -13.17 -1.39 -2.06
C ILE A 50 -13.22 -0.57 -3.36
N HIS A 51 -14.20 0.29 -3.51
CA HIS A 51 -14.34 1.12 -4.71
C HIS A 51 -13.29 2.24 -4.80
N GLN A 52 -12.57 2.51 -3.71
CA GLN A 52 -11.47 3.47 -3.68
C GLN A 52 -10.13 2.82 -4.00
N TYR A 53 -10.08 1.50 -4.06
CA TYR A 53 -8.88 0.78 -4.48
C TYR A 53 -8.81 0.72 -5.99
N THR A 54 -7.58 0.82 -6.49
CA THR A 54 -7.29 0.61 -7.91
C THR A 54 -6.64 -0.76 -8.07
N CYS A 55 -7.16 -1.54 -9.03
CA CYS A 55 -6.55 -2.78 -9.46
C CYS A 55 -5.65 -2.47 -10.66
N VAL A 56 -4.38 -2.81 -10.56
CA VAL A 56 -3.42 -2.65 -11.66
C VAL A 56 -3.22 -4.01 -12.31
N ARG A 57 -3.31 -4.05 -13.63
CA ARG A 57 -3.16 -5.27 -14.42
C ARG A 57 -2.03 -5.15 -15.42
N ILE A 58 -1.41 -6.28 -15.69
CA ILE A 58 -0.47 -6.46 -16.78
C ILE A 58 -0.90 -7.71 -17.55
N GLU A 59 -1.08 -7.59 -18.86
CA GLU A 59 -1.55 -8.71 -19.70
C GLU A 59 -2.84 -9.36 -19.16
N ASN A 60 -3.78 -8.53 -18.72
CA ASN A 60 -5.06 -8.94 -18.13
C ASN A 60 -4.97 -9.67 -16.78
N LEU A 61 -3.79 -9.72 -16.16
CA LEU A 61 -3.62 -10.33 -14.84
C LEU A 61 -3.47 -9.25 -13.78
N PRO A 62 -4.18 -9.34 -12.65
CA PRO A 62 -3.94 -8.44 -11.53
C PRO A 62 -2.50 -8.59 -11.05
N CYS A 63 -1.78 -7.47 -10.96
CA CYS A 63 -0.40 -7.48 -10.49
C CYS A 63 -0.16 -6.60 -9.27
N ALA A 64 -1.05 -5.64 -9.02
CA ALA A 64 -0.89 -4.72 -7.89
C ALA A 64 -2.21 -4.08 -7.53
N TYR A 65 -2.26 -3.53 -6.32
CA TYR A 65 -3.41 -2.79 -5.80
C TYR A 65 -2.92 -1.58 -5.01
N TYR A 66 -3.65 -0.48 -5.05
CA TYR A 66 -3.38 0.65 -4.19
C TYR A 66 -4.64 1.45 -3.91
N ARG A 67 -4.61 2.24 -2.84
CA ARG A 67 -5.66 3.19 -2.50
C ARG A 67 -5.03 4.55 -2.23
N LEU A 68 -5.43 5.55 -3.00
CA LEU A 68 -5.02 6.92 -2.80
C LEU A 68 -6.21 7.71 -2.27
N CYS A 69 -6.08 8.23 -1.05
CA CYS A 69 -7.12 9.00 -0.39
C CYS A 69 -7.09 10.46 -0.83
N GLU A 70 -8.23 11.15 -0.70
CA GLU A 70 -8.36 12.56 -1.11
C GLU A 70 -7.40 13.48 -0.38
N ASP A 71 -7.05 13.16 0.86
CA ASP A 71 -6.14 13.97 1.68
C ASP A 71 -4.66 13.75 1.34
N GLY A 72 -4.36 12.90 0.36
CA GLY A 72 -2.99 12.59 -0.05
C GLY A 72 -2.39 11.37 0.59
N GLU A 73 -3.14 10.65 1.42
CA GLU A 73 -2.64 9.38 1.98
C GLU A 73 -2.61 8.31 0.90
N LEU A 74 -1.44 7.71 0.69
CA LEU A 74 -1.31 6.47 -0.06
C LEU A 74 -1.49 5.34 0.95
N ASP A 75 -2.73 4.91 1.09
CA ASP A 75 -3.10 3.84 2.00
C ASP A 75 -3.02 2.54 1.23
N ASP A 76 -1.98 1.81 1.46
CA ASP A 76 -1.63 0.58 0.78
C ASP A 76 -1.13 0.77 -0.66
N LEU A 77 -0.03 0.13 -0.95
CA LEU A 77 0.46 -0.12 -2.30
C LEU A 77 1.08 -1.52 -2.27
N TYR A 78 0.38 -2.46 -2.88
CA TYR A 78 0.78 -3.86 -2.88
C TYR A 78 1.12 -4.31 -4.29
N VAL A 79 2.34 -4.78 -4.51
CA VAL A 79 2.69 -5.54 -5.71
C VAL A 79 2.64 -7.02 -5.35
N LEU A 80 1.86 -7.80 -6.09
CA LEU A 80 1.68 -9.21 -5.79
C LEU A 80 3.01 -9.97 -5.92
N PRO A 81 3.24 -11.00 -5.08
CA PRO A 81 4.55 -11.67 -5.02
C PRO A 81 5.11 -12.10 -6.37
N SER A 82 4.28 -12.64 -7.27
CA SER A 82 4.73 -13.10 -8.60
C SER A 82 5.19 -11.96 -9.51
N PHE A 83 4.89 -10.71 -9.15
CA PHE A 83 5.19 -9.55 -9.99
C PHE A 83 6.19 -8.59 -9.34
N GLN A 84 6.74 -8.93 -8.19
CA GLN A 84 7.74 -8.11 -7.50
C GLN A 84 9.08 -8.12 -8.25
N ASN A 85 9.89 -7.09 -8.01
CA ASN A 85 11.23 -6.92 -8.59
C ASN A 85 11.23 -6.77 -10.13
N GLN A 86 10.14 -6.26 -10.70
CA GLN A 86 10.00 -6.05 -12.14
C GLN A 86 9.75 -4.58 -12.50
N GLY A 87 9.87 -3.67 -11.52
CA GLY A 87 9.65 -2.25 -11.74
C GLY A 87 8.18 -1.80 -11.73
N ILE A 88 7.25 -2.69 -11.41
CA ILE A 88 5.82 -2.36 -11.39
C ILE A 88 5.50 -1.33 -10.32
N GLY A 89 6.01 -1.53 -9.10
CA GLY A 89 5.82 -0.57 -8.00
C GLY A 89 6.34 0.82 -8.35
N SER A 90 7.50 0.89 -9.00
CA SER A 90 8.09 2.15 -9.46
C SER A 90 7.21 2.83 -10.51
N GLY A 91 6.69 2.08 -11.47
CA GLY A 91 5.78 2.61 -12.48
C GLY A 91 4.50 3.17 -11.89
N ILE A 92 3.91 2.46 -10.92
CA ILE A 92 2.70 2.91 -10.24
C ILE A 92 2.98 4.19 -9.44
N LEU A 93 4.06 4.20 -8.66
CA LEU A 93 4.37 5.35 -7.81
C LEU A 93 4.70 6.59 -8.63
N ASN A 94 5.42 6.44 -9.75
CA ASN A 94 5.65 7.54 -10.68
C ASN A 94 4.33 8.13 -11.20
N LYS A 95 3.37 7.27 -11.58
CA LYS A 95 2.06 7.71 -12.02
C LYS A 95 1.33 8.49 -10.94
N ILE A 96 1.32 7.96 -9.71
CA ILE A 96 0.68 8.62 -8.57
C ILE A 96 1.29 10.00 -8.33
N ILE A 97 2.63 10.10 -8.34
CA ILE A 97 3.33 11.36 -8.13
C ILE A 97 3.02 12.35 -9.25
N ASP A 98 3.06 11.91 -10.50
CA ASP A 98 2.81 12.78 -11.66
C ASP A 98 1.37 13.33 -11.67
N GLU A 99 0.42 12.53 -11.22
CA GLU A 99 -0.99 12.93 -11.19
C GLU A 99 -1.36 13.67 -9.90
N SER A 100 -0.51 13.63 -8.89
CA SER A 100 -0.75 14.30 -7.62
C SER A 100 -0.40 15.78 -7.72
N ALA A 101 -1.34 16.63 -7.32
CA ALA A 101 -1.13 18.08 -7.32
C ALA A 101 -0.53 18.59 -6.01
N GLY A 102 -0.22 17.73 -5.06
CA GLY A 102 0.16 18.16 -3.73
C GLY A 102 0.97 17.14 -2.95
N LYS A 103 0.83 17.23 -1.64
CA LYS A 103 1.55 16.38 -0.72
C LYS A 103 1.02 14.97 -0.72
N LEU A 104 1.94 14.03 -0.60
CA LEU A 104 1.64 12.61 -0.37
C LEU A 104 2.21 12.19 0.97
N TYR A 105 1.52 11.29 1.66
CA TYR A 105 2.05 10.67 2.87
C TYR A 105 1.56 9.24 2.98
N LEU A 106 2.28 8.44 3.77
CA LEU A 106 1.93 7.05 3.97
C LEU A 106 2.43 6.57 5.33
N TYR A 107 1.83 5.49 5.80
CA TYR A 107 2.30 4.76 6.95
C TYR A 107 3.07 3.54 6.48
N VAL A 108 4.17 3.23 7.14
CA VAL A 108 4.99 2.06 6.83
C VAL A 108 5.45 1.42 8.14
N PHE A 109 5.54 0.11 8.16
CA PHE A 109 6.12 -0.56 9.32
C PHE A 109 7.60 -0.21 9.41
N SER A 110 8.05 0.19 10.61
CA SER A 110 9.43 0.64 10.83
C SER A 110 10.48 -0.44 10.52
N ARG A 111 10.10 -1.71 10.61
CA ARG A 111 10.97 -2.84 10.31
C ARG A 111 10.98 -3.22 8.83
N ASN A 112 10.11 -2.63 8.04
CA ASN A 112 10.06 -2.84 6.61
C ASN A 112 11.06 -1.95 5.89
N ILE A 113 12.33 -2.26 6.05
CA ILE A 113 13.46 -1.47 5.52
C ILE A 113 13.38 -1.37 4.00
N ARG A 114 12.96 -2.45 3.34
CA ARG A 114 12.84 -2.48 1.89
C ARG A 114 11.83 -1.46 1.36
N ALA A 115 10.65 -1.38 1.98
CA ALA A 115 9.64 -0.40 1.61
C ALA A 115 10.11 1.03 1.89
N ILE A 116 10.71 1.27 3.06
CA ILE A 116 11.25 2.58 3.42
C ILE A 116 12.26 3.04 2.36
N SER A 117 13.21 2.20 2.00
CA SER A 117 14.22 2.52 0.98
C SER A 117 13.59 2.78 -0.38
N PHE A 118 12.56 2.01 -0.73
CA PHE A 118 11.81 2.21 -1.97
C PHE A 118 11.19 3.61 -2.01
N TYR A 119 10.45 3.99 -0.98
CA TYR A 119 9.81 5.30 -0.93
C TYR A 119 10.81 6.46 -0.86
N GLU A 120 11.92 6.27 -0.14
CA GLU A 120 12.97 7.30 -0.06
C GLU A 120 13.57 7.61 -1.43
N ARG A 121 13.69 6.62 -2.31
CA ARG A 121 14.16 6.86 -3.68
C ARG A 121 13.22 7.76 -4.48
N PHE A 122 11.94 7.86 -4.08
CA PHE A 122 10.96 8.72 -4.73
C PHE A 122 10.76 10.05 -4.01
N GLY A 123 11.65 10.40 -3.10
CA GLY A 123 11.62 11.68 -2.41
C GLY A 123 10.79 11.72 -1.14
N PHE A 124 10.34 10.57 -0.65
CA PHE A 124 9.69 10.51 0.66
C PHE A 124 10.73 10.58 1.77
N THR A 125 10.39 11.25 2.85
CA THR A 125 11.24 11.35 4.05
C THR A 125 10.44 10.95 5.28
N VAL A 126 11.14 10.43 6.29
CA VAL A 126 10.52 10.08 7.56
C VAL A 126 10.11 11.37 8.28
N ARG A 127 8.83 11.49 8.62
CA ARG A 127 8.29 12.63 9.32
C ARG A 127 8.21 12.40 10.82
N GLU A 128 7.68 11.24 11.22
CA GLU A 128 7.54 10.89 12.64
C GLU A 128 7.31 9.40 12.82
N ALA A 129 7.55 8.93 14.06
CA ALA A 129 7.19 7.58 14.47
C ALA A 129 5.78 7.57 15.06
N VAL A 130 5.02 6.51 14.79
CA VAL A 130 3.66 6.31 15.29
C VAL A 130 3.66 5.01 16.10
N GLY A 131 3.53 5.13 17.41
CA GLY A 131 3.67 3.97 18.29
C GLY A 131 5.07 3.37 18.17
N LYS A 132 5.17 2.04 18.30
CA LYS A 132 6.46 1.34 18.31
C LYS A 132 6.80 0.65 17.00
N THR A 133 5.84 0.54 16.07
CA THR A 133 5.99 -0.32 14.90
C THR A 133 5.80 0.38 13.57
N ARG A 134 5.42 1.67 13.55
CA ARG A 134 5.15 2.38 12.30
C ARG A 134 5.81 3.74 12.23
N LEU A 135 6.06 4.17 10.99
CA LEU A 135 6.56 5.50 10.65
C LEU A 135 5.58 6.16 9.68
N ILE A 136 5.50 7.49 9.74
CA ILE A 136 4.86 8.27 8.68
C ILE A 136 5.98 8.81 7.79
N LEU A 137 5.88 8.55 6.50
CA LEU A 137 6.71 9.12 5.47
C LEU A 137 5.88 10.13 4.68
N HIS A 138 6.50 11.23 4.27
CA HIS A 138 5.82 12.24 3.47
C HIS A 138 6.69 12.68 2.30
N ARG A 139 6.01 13.17 1.26
CA ARG A 139 6.64 13.79 0.10
C ARG A 139 5.90 15.09 -0.19
N ASN A 140 6.64 16.20 -0.19
CA ASN A 140 6.08 17.48 -0.57
C ASN A 140 6.08 17.60 -2.10
N GLY A 141 4.94 17.97 -2.63
CA GLY A 141 4.73 18.06 -4.07
C GLY A 141 5.57 19.10 -4.79
#